data_732fac4f2ce08b2fb03c1dc6a2ed7fb3
#
_entry.id   732fac4f2ce08b2fb03c1dc6a2ed7fb3
#
_cell.length_a   1.000
_cell.length_b   1.000
_cell.length_c   1.000
_cell.angle_alpha   90.00
_cell.angle_beta   90.00
_cell.angle_gamma   90.00
#
_symmetry.space_group_name_H-M   'P 1'
#
loop_
_entity.id
_entity.type
_entity.pdbx_description
1 polymer ?
#
loop_
_entity_poly.entity_id
_entity_poly.type
_entity_poly.pdbx_seq_one_letter_code
_entity_poly.pdbx_strand_id
1 'polypeptide(L)'
;DNYPGLPGINGFEMGRQFEEHAKKLGVEFRNAQVTGITDSDKADFDRKDLQKADRETAEGSFSKEKIVETDQGNFYAKAIILAMGTSYAQLEIPGEKEFTGRGVSYCAVCDGAFFRGKTVCVIGGGNTALGDVLYLAGICKKVYCIHRGESFRGAASSQKKVAELANAEVKFHCAAEAIEGTGQVESIKLRDLQTGQESTLSVDGVFIAIGSR
;
A
#
# COMPACT_ATOMS: atom_id res chain seq x y z
N ASP A 1 1.98 -14.45 -11.46
CA ASP A 1 1.92 -14.35 -12.94
C ASP A 1 1.08 -13.15 -13.40
N ASN A 2 1.27 -11.99 -12.74
CA ASN A 2 0.41 -10.82 -12.96
C ASN A 2 0.86 -9.92 -14.14
N TYR A 3 2.00 -10.23 -14.78
CA TYR A 3 2.50 -9.43 -15.91
C TYR A 3 2.35 -10.20 -17.23
N PRO A 4 1.44 -9.75 -18.12
CA PRO A 4 1.24 -10.39 -19.43
C PRO A 4 2.52 -10.38 -20.27
N GLY A 5 2.82 -11.50 -20.95
CA GLY A 5 4.01 -11.63 -21.79
C GLY A 5 5.27 -12.14 -21.09
N LEU A 6 5.26 -12.24 -19.75
CA LEU A 6 6.39 -12.78 -18.96
C LEU A 6 5.90 -13.86 -17.97
N PRO A 7 5.32 -14.98 -18.43
CA PRO A 7 4.77 -16.00 -17.55
C PRO A 7 5.87 -16.66 -16.72
N GLY A 8 5.62 -16.86 -15.43
CA GLY A 8 6.54 -17.53 -14.49
C GLY A 8 7.76 -16.72 -14.06
N ILE A 9 7.92 -15.48 -14.53
CA ILE A 9 9.01 -14.62 -14.10
C ILE A 9 8.80 -14.16 -12.66
N ASN A 10 9.85 -14.20 -11.84
CA ASN A 10 9.81 -13.58 -10.52
C ASN A 10 10.07 -12.05 -10.61
N GLY A 11 9.66 -11.31 -9.57
CA GLY A 11 9.74 -9.84 -9.57
C GLY A 11 11.16 -9.28 -9.68
N PHE A 12 12.16 -9.97 -9.12
CA PHE A 12 13.56 -9.56 -9.20
C PHE A 12 14.08 -9.63 -10.65
N GLU A 13 13.86 -10.76 -11.30
CA GLU A 13 14.29 -10.97 -12.69
C GLU A 13 13.55 -10.01 -13.65
N MET A 14 12.25 -9.79 -13.43
CA MET A 14 11.47 -8.83 -14.18
C MET A 14 12.03 -7.41 -14.03
N GLY A 15 12.34 -6.98 -12.81
CA GLY A 15 12.96 -5.67 -12.54
C GLY A 15 14.31 -5.51 -13.25
N ARG A 16 15.15 -6.56 -13.22
CA ARG A 16 16.43 -6.56 -13.91
C ARG A 16 16.28 -6.40 -15.44
N GLN A 17 15.33 -7.11 -16.04
CA GLN A 17 15.07 -6.99 -17.47
C GLN A 17 14.55 -5.60 -17.85
N PHE A 18 13.70 -5.00 -17.03
CA PHE A 18 13.23 -3.62 -17.25
C PHE A 18 14.36 -2.60 -17.18
N GLU A 19 15.24 -2.75 -16.17
CA GLU A 19 16.41 -1.89 -16.03
C GLU A 19 17.36 -2.02 -17.23
N GLU A 20 17.66 -3.23 -17.67
CA GLU A 20 18.51 -3.47 -18.85
C GLU A 20 17.91 -2.89 -20.13
N HIS A 21 16.59 -3.01 -20.30
CA HIS A 21 15.89 -2.44 -21.43
C HIS A 21 15.96 -0.91 -21.41
N ALA A 22 15.72 -0.28 -20.28
CA ALA A 22 15.81 1.17 -20.15
C ALA A 22 17.25 1.68 -20.41
N LYS A 23 18.28 0.97 -19.91
CA LYS A 23 19.69 1.28 -20.20
C LYS A 23 20.02 1.22 -21.69
N LYS A 24 19.49 0.23 -22.41
CA LYS A 24 19.66 0.14 -23.88
C LYS A 24 19.03 1.31 -24.62
N LEU A 25 18.02 1.95 -24.04
CA LEU A 25 17.38 3.14 -24.57
C LEU A 25 18.07 4.46 -24.13
N GLY A 26 19.20 4.37 -23.45
CA GLY A 26 20.00 5.53 -23.04
C GLY A 26 19.59 6.14 -21.67
N VAL A 27 18.72 5.47 -20.90
CA VAL A 27 18.37 5.94 -19.56
C VAL A 27 19.54 5.72 -18.60
N GLU A 28 19.96 6.77 -17.90
CA GLU A 28 20.92 6.65 -16.79
C GLU A 28 20.24 6.20 -15.50
N PHE A 29 20.87 5.27 -14.81
CA PHE A 29 20.46 4.82 -13.47
C PHE A 29 21.48 5.28 -12.44
N ARG A 30 21.00 5.91 -11.37
CA ARG A 30 21.80 6.32 -10.22
C ARG A 30 21.23 5.67 -8.97
N ASN A 31 22.09 5.00 -8.21
CA ASN A 31 21.71 4.42 -6.93
C ASN A 31 22.06 5.41 -5.83
N ALA A 32 21.09 6.26 -5.46
CA ALA A 32 21.26 7.33 -4.49
C ALA A 32 20.03 7.45 -3.59
N GLN A 33 20.22 7.88 -2.35
CA GLN A 33 19.15 8.19 -1.43
C GLN A 33 18.64 9.62 -1.71
N VAL A 34 17.41 9.77 -2.19
CA VAL A 34 16.78 11.08 -2.33
C VAL A 34 16.40 11.60 -0.94
N THR A 35 16.88 12.80 -0.62
CA THR A 35 16.66 13.47 0.68
C THR A 35 15.70 14.65 0.58
N GLY A 36 15.54 15.24 -0.60
CA GLY A 36 14.66 16.37 -0.82
C GLY A 36 14.38 16.63 -2.31
N ILE A 37 13.32 17.40 -2.53
CA ILE A 37 12.99 17.94 -3.86
C ILE A 37 12.60 19.40 -3.63
N THR A 38 13.29 20.31 -4.34
CA THR A 38 13.07 21.75 -4.25
C THR A 38 12.92 22.38 -5.65
N ASP A 39 12.37 23.58 -5.70
CA ASP A 39 12.36 24.39 -6.90
C ASP A 39 13.61 25.27 -6.92
N SER A 40 14.33 25.31 -8.04
CA SER A 40 15.44 26.27 -8.19
C SER A 40 14.87 27.68 -8.41
N ASP A 41 15.29 28.64 -7.60
CA ASP A 41 15.16 30.03 -7.97
C ASP A 41 16.22 30.33 -9.06
N LYS A 42 15.84 31.07 -10.11
CA LYS A 42 16.69 31.33 -11.30
C LYS A 42 18.09 31.88 -11.01
N ALA A 43 18.40 32.24 -9.76
CA ALA A 43 19.66 32.85 -9.33
C ALA A 43 20.78 31.84 -9.07
N ASP A 44 20.49 30.58 -8.75
CA ASP A 44 21.50 29.59 -8.32
C ASP A 44 21.96 28.64 -9.44
N PHE A 45 21.43 28.82 -10.65
CA PHE A 45 21.73 27.92 -11.76
C PHE A 45 22.99 28.37 -12.53
N ASP A 46 24.14 27.77 -12.25
CA ASP A 46 25.33 27.89 -13.05
C ASP A 46 25.22 26.99 -14.32
N ARG A 47 24.93 27.62 -15.46
CA ARG A 47 24.70 26.96 -16.77
C ARG A 47 25.87 26.06 -17.25
N LYS A 48 26.87 25.85 -16.44
CA LYS A 48 28.04 25.00 -16.76
C LYS A 48 27.75 23.51 -16.65
N ASP A 49 26.69 23.13 -15.88
CA ASP A 49 26.38 21.72 -15.60
C ASP A 49 25.43 21.07 -16.61
N LEU A 50 24.91 21.83 -17.59
CA LEU A 50 24.10 21.28 -18.67
C LEU A 50 24.98 20.71 -19.80
N GLN A 51 24.71 19.45 -20.17
CA GLN A 51 25.31 18.87 -21.36
C GLN A 51 24.86 19.64 -22.62
N LYS A 52 25.75 19.73 -23.62
CA LYS A 52 25.62 20.57 -24.81
C LYS A 52 24.35 20.35 -25.65
N ALA A 53 23.73 19.18 -25.53
CA ALA A 53 22.51 18.78 -26.26
C ALA A 53 21.23 19.50 -25.80
N ASP A 54 21.19 19.98 -24.55
CA ASP A 54 19.98 20.57 -23.95
C ASP A 54 19.84 22.07 -24.19
N ARG A 55 20.82 22.69 -24.88
CA ARG A 55 20.90 24.16 -25.07
C ARG A 55 20.02 24.70 -26.20
N GLU A 56 19.66 23.87 -27.16
CA GLU A 56 19.01 24.34 -28.41
C GLU A 56 17.47 24.29 -28.38
N THR A 57 16.83 23.67 -27.34
CA THR A 57 15.37 23.52 -27.25
C THR A 57 14.70 24.36 -26.16
N ALA A 58 15.42 25.28 -25.53
CA ALA A 58 14.97 26.01 -24.34
C ALA A 58 14.30 27.37 -24.60
N GLU A 59 13.52 27.51 -25.68
CA GLU A 59 12.64 28.68 -25.89
C GLU A 59 11.15 28.37 -25.57
N GLY A 60 10.88 27.71 -24.48
CA GLY A 60 9.53 27.49 -23.95
C GLY A 60 9.49 27.75 -22.45
N SER A 61 8.64 28.66 -22.05
CA SER A 61 8.35 29.14 -20.69
C SER A 61 8.17 28.03 -19.62
N PHE A 62 9.26 27.35 -19.21
CA PHE A 62 9.29 26.62 -17.96
C PHE A 62 9.93 27.52 -16.90
N SER A 63 9.12 27.99 -15.94
CA SER A 63 9.51 29.06 -15.03
C SER A 63 10.40 28.63 -13.87
N LYS A 64 10.58 27.32 -13.60
CA LYS A 64 11.44 26.80 -12.51
C LYS A 64 11.96 25.41 -12.85
N GLU A 65 13.24 25.18 -12.65
CA GLU A 65 13.82 23.83 -12.69
C GLU A 65 13.63 23.15 -11.32
N LYS A 66 13.63 21.84 -11.32
CA LYS A 66 13.52 21.02 -10.10
C LYS A 66 14.91 20.55 -9.69
N ILE A 67 15.19 20.60 -8.40
CA ILE A 67 16.40 20.06 -7.80
C ILE A 67 16.04 18.82 -7.02
N VAL A 68 16.65 17.69 -7.36
CA VAL A 68 16.57 16.45 -6.58
C VAL A 68 17.83 16.36 -5.74
N GLU A 69 17.68 16.53 -4.44
CA GLU A 69 18.77 16.45 -3.47
C GLU A 69 18.99 14.99 -3.07
N THR A 70 20.24 14.54 -3.08
CA THR A 70 20.60 13.17 -2.72
C THR A 70 21.85 13.11 -1.85
N ASP A 71 22.12 11.97 -1.26
CA ASP A 71 23.38 11.68 -0.54
C ASP A 71 24.63 11.69 -1.44
N GLN A 72 24.45 11.73 -2.77
CA GLN A 72 25.56 11.78 -3.75
C GLN A 72 25.64 13.11 -4.51
N GLY A 73 24.87 14.12 -4.10
CA GLY A 73 24.82 15.43 -4.74
C GLY A 73 23.43 15.74 -5.33
N ASN A 74 23.35 16.87 -6.03
CA ASN A 74 22.11 17.38 -6.56
C ASN A 74 21.97 17.04 -8.05
N PHE A 75 20.76 16.66 -8.46
CA PHE A 75 20.39 16.46 -9.86
C PHE A 75 19.34 17.50 -10.27
N TYR A 76 19.46 18.02 -11.46
CA TYR A 76 18.58 19.05 -12.00
C TYR A 76 17.68 18.46 -13.08
N ALA A 77 16.39 18.80 -13.06
CA ALA A 77 15.43 18.29 -14.02
C ALA A 77 14.35 19.32 -14.35
N LYS A 78 13.85 19.28 -15.58
CA LYS A 78 12.67 20.07 -15.99
C LYS A 78 11.37 19.51 -15.41
N ALA A 79 11.31 18.20 -15.21
CA ALA A 79 10.17 17.49 -14.64
C ALA A 79 10.65 16.27 -13.86
N ILE A 80 9.88 15.86 -12.87
CA ILE A 80 10.16 14.69 -12.03
C ILE A 80 8.94 13.76 -12.05
N ILE A 81 9.20 12.47 -12.21
CA ILE A 81 8.20 11.42 -12.03
C ILE A 81 8.53 10.68 -10.73
N LEU A 82 7.61 10.74 -9.77
CA LEU A 82 7.73 10.00 -8.51
C LEU A 82 7.13 8.60 -8.70
N ALA A 83 7.99 7.58 -8.67
CA ALA A 83 7.61 6.18 -8.81
C ALA A 83 8.20 5.34 -7.68
N MET A 84 8.06 5.84 -6.44
CA MET A 84 8.71 5.31 -5.24
C MET A 84 8.04 4.06 -4.67
N GLY A 85 6.95 3.59 -5.30
CA GLY A 85 6.11 2.55 -4.72
C GLY A 85 5.35 3.03 -3.49
N THR A 86 4.84 2.09 -2.73
CA THR A 86 4.09 2.34 -1.50
C THR A 86 4.29 1.19 -0.54
N SER A 87 4.17 1.47 0.75
CA SER A 87 4.10 0.45 1.80
C SER A 87 2.74 0.47 2.47
N TYR A 88 2.26 -0.68 2.90
CA TYR A 88 1.02 -0.75 3.66
C TYR A 88 1.15 -0.04 5.00
N ALA A 89 0.13 0.71 5.37
CA ALA A 89 0.04 1.30 6.69
C ALA A 89 -0.17 0.19 7.73
N GLN A 90 0.58 0.25 8.82
CA GLN A 90 0.52 -0.70 9.92
C GLN A 90 -0.37 -0.14 11.03
N LEU A 91 -1.00 -1.03 11.81
CA LEU A 91 -1.76 -0.69 13.01
C LEU A 91 -0.83 -0.41 14.19
N GLU A 92 0.36 -1.00 14.16
CA GLU A 92 1.38 -0.91 15.22
C GLU A 92 0.88 -1.50 16.56
N ILE A 93 0.06 -2.55 16.49
CA ILE A 93 -0.47 -3.27 17.65
C ILE A 93 0.31 -4.56 17.93
N PRO A 94 0.32 -5.06 19.18
CA PRO A 94 0.90 -6.34 19.53
C PRO A 94 0.39 -7.48 18.63
N GLY A 95 1.30 -8.36 18.21
CA GLY A 95 1.01 -9.50 17.35
C GLY A 95 0.98 -9.20 15.84
N GLU A 96 0.76 -7.95 15.41
CA GLU A 96 0.70 -7.62 13.98
C GLU A 96 1.96 -8.07 13.23
N LYS A 97 3.11 -7.64 13.71
CA LYS A 97 4.40 -7.94 13.08
C LYS A 97 4.80 -9.41 13.25
N GLU A 98 4.50 -9.99 14.42
CA GLU A 98 4.78 -11.37 14.74
C GLU A 98 4.05 -12.35 13.83
N PHE A 99 2.76 -12.09 13.57
CA PHE A 99 1.91 -12.96 12.76
C PHE A 99 1.82 -12.56 11.28
N THR A 100 2.60 -11.57 10.81
CA THR A 100 2.69 -11.26 9.39
C THR A 100 3.18 -12.48 8.60
N GLY A 101 2.40 -12.91 7.60
CA GLY A 101 2.60 -14.16 6.86
C GLY A 101 2.19 -15.44 7.61
N ARG A 102 1.71 -15.32 8.86
CA ARG A 102 1.17 -16.41 9.67
C ARG A 102 -0.24 -16.14 10.17
N GLY A 103 -1.04 -15.52 9.33
CA GLY A 103 -2.42 -15.13 9.59
C GLY A 103 -2.70 -13.64 9.47
N VAL A 104 -1.70 -12.77 9.58
CA VAL A 104 -1.82 -11.35 9.26
C VAL A 104 -1.38 -11.11 7.81
N SER A 105 -2.22 -10.40 7.04
CA SER A 105 -1.97 -10.03 5.65
C SER A 105 -2.41 -8.58 5.39
N TYR A 106 -1.82 -7.97 4.36
CA TYR A 106 -2.18 -6.65 3.84
C TYR A 106 -2.77 -6.71 2.42
N CYS A 107 -2.95 -7.91 1.88
CA CYS A 107 -3.45 -8.12 0.51
C CYS A 107 -4.43 -9.30 0.47
N ALA A 108 -5.72 -9.02 0.49
CA ALA A 108 -6.74 -10.07 0.45
C ALA A 108 -6.71 -10.88 -0.86
N VAL A 109 -6.46 -10.24 -1.99
CA VAL A 109 -6.37 -10.93 -3.29
C VAL A 109 -5.15 -11.84 -3.36
N CYS A 110 -4.02 -11.46 -2.71
CA CYS A 110 -2.79 -12.25 -2.69
C CYS A 110 -2.94 -13.51 -1.82
N ASP A 111 -3.46 -13.34 -0.60
CA ASP A 111 -3.39 -14.34 0.45
C ASP A 111 -4.74 -14.96 0.80
N GLY A 112 -5.85 -14.38 0.34
CA GLY A 112 -7.20 -14.81 0.71
C GLY A 112 -7.50 -16.29 0.42
N ALA A 113 -6.88 -16.85 -0.61
CA ALA A 113 -7.05 -18.26 -0.97
C ALA A 113 -6.64 -19.24 0.16
N PHE A 114 -5.68 -18.86 1.03
CA PHE A 114 -5.24 -19.64 2.19
C PHE A 114 -6.28 -19.70 3.31
N PHE A 115 -7.28 -18.82 3.25
CA PHE A 115 -8.35 -18.69 4.24
C PHE A 115 -9.71 -19.21 3.75
N ARG A 116 -9.70 -19.99 2.65
CA ARG A 116 -10.93 -20.61 2.14
C ARG A 116 -11.65 -21.43 3.21
N GLY A 117 -12.94 -21.13 3.43
CA GLY A 117 -13.78 -21.80 4.43
C GLY A 117 -13.47 -21.44 5.89
N LYS A 118 -12.53 -20.52 6.14
CA LYS A 118 -12.13 -20.04 7.47
C LYS A 118 -12.88 -18.77 7.87
N THR A 119 -12.71 -18.35 9.11
CA THR A 119 -13.23 -17.09 9.64
C THR A 119 -12.11 -16.05 9.65
N VAL A 120 -12.35 -14.89 9.05
CA VAL A 120 -11.36 -13.83 8.96
C VAL A 120 -11.92 -12.48 9.38
N CYS A 121 -11.06 -11.53 9.72
CA CYS A 121 -11.46 -10.15 9.84
C CYS A 121 -10.67 -9.23 8.90
N VAL A 122 -11.33 -8.15 8.47
CA VAL A 122 -10.75 -7.05 7.69
C VAL A 122 -10.81 -5.80 8.55
N ILE A 123 -9.68 -5.12 8.72
CA ILE A 123 -9.60 -3.89 9.51
C ILE A 123 -9.48 -2.71 8.55
N GLY A 124 -10.48 -1.85 8.55
CA GLY A 124 -10.52 -0.67 7.69
C GLY A 124 -11.94 -0.22 7.36
N GLY A 125 -12.08 0.86 6.60
CA GLY A 125 -13.38 1.42 6.22
C GLY A 125 -13.36 2.23 4.92
N GLY A 126 -12.26 2.12 4.17
CA GLY A 126 -12.11 2.71 2.83
C GLY A 126 -12.48 1.72 1.72
N ASN A 127 -12.27 2.13 0.46
CA ASN A 127 -12.56 1.31 -0.72
C ASN A 127 -11.80 -0.02 -0.70
N THR A 128 -10.53 -0.04 -0.28
CA THR A 128 -9.73 -1.26 -0.17
C THR A 128 -10.38 -2.24 0.80
N ALA A 129 -10.72 -1.79 2.02
CA ALA A 129 -11.34 -2.65 3.03
C ALA A 129 -12.67 -3.23 2.55
N LEU A 130 -13.53 -2.42 1.92
CA LEU A 130 -14.80 -2.90 1.38
C LEU A 130 -14.59 -3.90 0.24
N GLY A 131 -13.61 -3.66 -0.64
CA GLY A 131 -13.23 -4.59 -1.70
C GLY A 131 -12.72 -5.92 -1.15
N ASP A 132 -11.88 -5.87 -0.11
CA ASP A 132 -11.35 -7.04 0.58
C ASP A 132 -12.46 -7.86 1.24
N VAL A 133 -13.43 -7.19 1.92
CA VAL A 133 -14.59 -7.86 2.51
C VAL A 133 -15.42 -8.58 1.43
N LEU A 134 -15.71 -7.91 0.31
CA LEU A 134 -16.45 -8.50 -0.80
C LEU A 134 -15.74 -9.71 -1.40
N TYR A 135 -14.43 -9.62 -1.59
CA TYR A 135 -13.62 -10.71 -2.12
C TYR A 135 -13.58 -11.91 -1.16
N LEU A 136 -13.24 -11.65 0.12
CA LEU A 136 -13.11 -12.69 1.14
C LEU A 136 -14.44 -13.35 1.46
N ALA A 137 -15.55 -12.63 1.42
CA ALA A 137 -16.87 -13.21 1.60
C ALA A 137 -17.22 -14.28 0.55
N GLY A 138 -16.65 -14.18 -0.66
CA GLY A 138 -16.82 -15.18 -1.70
C GLY A 138 -16.08 -16.50 -1.44
N ILE A 139 -15.11 -16.53 -0.52
CA ILE A 139 -14.24 -17.69 -0.28
C ILE A 139 -14.17 -18.15 1.17
N CYS A 140 -14.41 -17.26 2.12
CA CYS A 140 -14.36 -17.54 3.56
C CYS A 140 -15.72 -17.93 4.10
N LYS A 141 -15.72 -18.65 5.24
CA LYS A 141 -16.94 -19.01 5.98
C LYS A 141 -17.61 -17.79 6.59
N LYS A 142 -16.84 -16.90 7.19
CA LYS A 142 -17.30 -15.69 7.87
C LYS A 142 -16.25 -14.58 7.71
N VAL A 143 -16.70 -13.36 7.48
CA VAL A 143 -15.85 -12.15 7.40
C VAL A 143 -16.37 -11.12 8.39
N TYR A 144 -15.52 -10.67 9.30
CA TYR A 144 -15.78 -9.51 10.15
C TYR A 144 -15.13 -8.28 9.54
N CYS A 145 -15.84 -7.18 9.47
CA CYS A 145 -15.28 -5.88 9.07
C CYS A 145 -15.20 -4.98 10.30
N ILE A 146 -14.00 -4.67 10.74
CA ILE A 146 -13.73 -3.86 11.93
C ILE A 146 -13.41 -2.44 11.51
N HIS A 147 -14.24 -1.49 11.96
CA HIS A 147 -14.03 -0.08 11.63
C HIS A 147 -14.19 0.81 12.85
N ARG A 148 -13.19 1.69 13.08
CA ARG A 148 -13.17 2.61 14.23
C ARG A 148 -14.16 3.76 14.14
N GLY A 149 -14.60 4.10 12.93
CA GLY A 149 -15.58 5.18 12.70
C GLY A 149 -17.02 4.68 12.81
N GLU A 150 -17.94 5.63 12.73
CA GLU A 150 -19.40 5.37 12.76
C GLU A 150 -19.95 4.95 11.38
N SER A 151 -19.20 5.21 10.31
CA SER A 151 -19.62 4.90 8.94
C SER A 151 -18.40 4.67 8.04
N PHE A 152 -18.59 3.92 6.97
CA PHE A 152 -17.55 3.72 5.97
C PHE A 152 -17.27 4.98 5.16
N ARG A 153 -16.01 5.12 4.73
CA ARG A 153 -15.55 6.18 3.80
C ARG A 153 -15.47 5.70 2.35
N GLY A 154 -15.64 4.41 2.10
CA GLY A 154 -15.62 3.84 0.77
C GLY A 154 -16.90 4.14 -0.03
N ALA A 155 -16.92 3.78 -1.31
CA ALA A 155 -18.03 4.05 -2.24
C ALA A 155 -19.36 3.44 -1.75
N ALA A 156 -20.45 4.20 -1.85
CA ALA A 156 -21.78 3.76 -1.42
C ALA A 156 -22.24 2.45 -2.08
N SER A 157 -21.88 2.23 -3.34
CA SER A 157 -22.17 0.98 -4.05
C SER A 157 -21.50 -0.25 -3.39
N SER A 158 -20.27 -0.10 -2.90
CA SER A 158 -19.56 -1.18 -2.18
C SER A 158 -20.14 -1.37 -0.79
N GLN A 159 -20.50 -0.29 -0.08
CA GLN A 159 -21.17 -0.38 1.22
C GLN A 159 -22.49 -1.18 1.13
N LYS A 160 -23.32 -0.88 0.11
CA LYS A 160 -24.57 -1.60 -0.12
C LYS A 160 -24.31 -3.10 -0.34
N LYS A 161 -23.34 -3.44 -1.19
CA LYS A 161 -22.99 -4.85 -1.45
C LYS A 161 -22.52 -5.57 -0.18
N VAL A 162 -21.69 -4.93 0.65
CA VAL A 162 -21.23 -5.49 1.92
C VAL A 162 -22.39 -5.74 2.87
N ALA A 163 -23.36 -4.81 2.95
CA ALA A 163 -24.54 -4.97 3.81
C ALA A 163 -25.47 -6.12 3.37
N GLU A 164 -25.43 -6.52 2.11
CA GLU A 164 -26.23 -7.63 1.55
C GLU A 164 -25.56 -9.00 1.77
N LEU A 165 -24.32 -9.08 2.25
CA LEU A 165 -23.61 -10.34 2.46
C LEU A 165 -24.10 -11.08 3.70
N ALA A 166 -24.59 -12.31 3.53
CA ALA A 166 -25.08 -13.13 4.64
C ALA A 166 -23.96 -13.60 5.60
N ASN A 167 -22.71 -13.68 5.12
CA ASN A 167 -21.57 -14.16 5.89
C ASN A 167 -20.59 -13.03 6.29
N ALA A 168 -20.96 -11.76 6.09
CA ALA A 168 -20.20 -10.63 6.57
C ALA A 168 -20.89 -9.95 7.76
N GLU A 169 -20.10 -9.45 8.70
CA GLU A 169 -20.58 -8.71 9.88
C GLU A 169 -19.70 -7.47 10.08
N VAL A 170 -20.34 -6.32 10.21
CA VAL A 170 -19.64 -5.05 10.40
C VAL A 170 -19.69 -4.64 11.86
N LYS A 171 -18.54 -4.29 12.42
CA LYS A 171 -18.39 -3.74 13.77
C LYS A 171 -17.86 -2.30 13.64
N PHE A 172 -18.77 -1.34 13.74
CA PHE A 172 -18.42 0.09 13.83
C PHE A 172 -17.98 0.45 15.25
N HIS A 173 -17.35 1.61 15.38
CA HIS A 173 -16.81 2.13 16.65
C HIS A 173 -15.86 1.15 17.33
N CYS A 174 -15.20 0.29 16.56
CA CYS A 174 -14.41 -0.81 17.07
C CYS A 174 -12.95 -0.67 16.61
N ALA A 175 -12.02 -0.71 17.56
CA ALA A 175 -10.59 -0.68 17.30
C ALA A 175 -9.96 -2.04 17.63
N ALA A 176 -8.99 -2.46 16.80
CA ALA A 176 -8.14 -3.60 17.10
C ALA A 176 -7.05 -3.17 18.10
N GLU A 177 -6.79 -3.98 19.13
CA GLU A 177 -5.79 -3.70 20.15
C GLU A 177 -4.65 -4.70 20.20
N ALA A 178 -4.91 -5.97 19.89
CA ALA A 178 -3.88 -6.99 19.81
C ALA A 178 -4.35 -8.14 18.90
N ILE A 179 -3.40 -8.82 18.28
CA ILE A 179 -3.60 -10.07 17.55
C ILE A 179 -2.90 -11.16 18.34
N GLU A 180 -3.59 -12.26 18.59
CA GLU A 180 -3.10 -13.32 19.46
C GLU A 180 -3.17 -14.68 18.78
N GLY A 181 -2.28 -15.59 19.20
CA GLY A 181 -2.21 -16.96 18.72
C GLY A 181 -0.99 -17.70 19.20
N THR A 182 -0.90 -18.96 18.83
CA THR A 182 0.23 -19.84 19.15
C THR A 182 0.86 -20.34 17.85
N GLY A 183 1.75 -19.51 17.26
CA GLY A 183 2.39 -19.82 15.98
C GLY A 183 1.68 -19.28 14.75
N GLN A 184 0.37 -19.10 14.77
CA GLN A 184 -0.45 -18.42 13.78
C GLN A 184 -1.56 -17.62 14.48
N VAL A 185 -2.29 -16.79 13.75
CA VAL A 185 -3.43 -16.04 14.27
C VAL A 185 -4.53 -17.01 14.74
N GLU A 186 -5.06 -16.80 15.94
CA GLU A 186 -6.20 -17.52 16.53
C GLU A 186 -7.30 -16.56 16.98
N SER A 187 -6.95 -15.33 17.35
CA SER A 187 -7.91 -14.32 17.78
C SER A 187 -7.40 -12.90 17.60
N ILE A 188 -8.33 -11.95 17.72
CA ILE A 188 -8.05 -10.53 17.77
C ILE A 188 -8.80 -9.90 18.96
N LYS A 189 -8.10 -9.07 19.72
CA LYS A 189 -8.69 -8.23 20.77
C LYS A 189 -9.20 -6.93 20.17
N LEU A 190 -10.40 -6.59 20.53
CA LEU A 190 -11.13 -5.41 20.07
C LEU A 190 -11.57 -4.58 21.26
N ARG A 191 -11.55 -3.25 21.09
CA ARG A 191 -12.18 -2.30 22.02
C ARG A 191 -13.30 -1.56 21.32
N ASP A 192 -14.47 -1.54 21.94
CA ASP A 192 -15.56 -0.64 21.58
C ASP A 192 -15.20 0.78 22.04
N LEU A 193 -15.13 1.71 21.10
CA LEU A 193 -14.67 3.08 21.35
C LEU A 193 -15.75 3.96 22.01
N GLN A 194 -17.01 3.53 22.04
CA GLN A 194 -18.10 4.25 22.69
C GLN A 194 -18.26 3.84 24.16
N THR A 195 -18.14 2.54 24.43
CA THR A 195 -18.36 1.98 25.77
C THR A 195 -17.06 1.69 26.52
N GLY A 196 -15.95 1.60 25.81
CA GLY A 196 -14.66 1.16 26.34
C GLY A 196 -14.57 -0.36 26.59
N GLN A 197 -15.62 -1.12 26.24
CA GLN A 197 -15.68 -2.56 26.48
C GLN A 197 -14.69 -3.30 25.59
N GLU A 198 -13.93 -4.19 26.18
CA GLU A 198 -13.05 -5.10 25.47
C GLU A 198 -13.76 -6.40 25.10
N SER A 199 -13.41 -6.97 23.97
CA SER A 199 -13.91 -8.27 23.50
C SER A 199 -12.84 -8.98 22.69
N THR A 200 -12.92 -10.30 22.64
CA THR A 200 -12.04 -11.14 21.82
C THR A 200 -12.86 -11.83 20.76
N LEU A 201 -12.38 -11.78 19.52
CA LEU A 201 -12.99 -12.41 18.37
C LEU A 201 -12.08 -13.50 17.83
N SER A 202 -12.58 -14.75 17.82
CA SER A 202 -11.82 -15.86 17.23
C SER A 202 -11.82 -15.75 15.71
N VAL A 203 -10.62 -15.69 15.12
CA VAL A 203 -10.40 -15.58 13.68
C VAL A 203 -9.15 -16.35 13.28
N ASP A 204 -9.15 -16.91 12.08
CA ASP A 204 -8.01 -17.60 11.48
C ASP A 204 -7.08 -16.65 10.74
N GLY A 205 -7.54 -15.43 10.46
CA GLY A 205 -6.75 -14.43 9.74
C GLY A 205 -7.25 -13.00 9.92
N VAL A 206 -6.31 -12.06 9.80
CA VAL A 206 -6.53 -10.63 9.94
C VAL A 206 -5.96 -9.93 8.70
N PHE A 207 -6.83 -9.25 7.96
CA PHE A 207 -6.46 -8.44 6.79
C PHE A 207 -6.48 -6.96 7.15
N ILE A 208 -5.33 -6.30 7.02
CA ILE A 208 -5.16 -4.90 7.42
C ILE A 208 -5.28 -4.02 6.18
N ALA A 209 -6.38 -3.27 6.07
CA ALA A 209 -6.76 -2.45 4.93
C ALA A 209 -7.01 -0.98 5.33
N ILE A 210 -6.05 -0.39 6.07
CA ILE A 210 -6.14 0.98 6.60
C ILE A 210 -5.47 2.03 5.71
N GLY A 211 -4.99 1.63 4.53
CA GLY A 211 -4.34 2.48 3.54
C GLY A 211 -2.88 2.15 3.33
N SER A 212 -2.21 3.03 2.59
CA SER A 212 -0.77 2.94 2.28
C SER A 212 -0.08 4.27 2.58
N ARG A 213 1.22 4.22 2.79
CA ARG A 213 2.12 5.37 2.98
C ARG A 213 3.15 5.41 1.87
#